data_bf66e4b642ad8d3071ba1478b3db7efb
#
_entry.id   bf66e4b642ad8d3071ba1478b3db7efb
#
_cell.length_a   1.000
_cell.length_b   1.000
_cell.length_c   1.000
_cell.angle_alpha   90.00
_cell.angle_beta   90.00
_cell.angle_gamma   90.00
#
_symmetry.space_group_name_H-M   'P 1'
#
loop_
_entity.id
_entity.type
_entity.pdbx_description
1 polymer ?
#
loop_
_entity_poly.entity_id
_entity_poly.type
_entity_poly.pdbx_seq_one_letter_code
_entity_poly.pdbx_strand_id
1 'polypeptide(L)'
;MGDDGRPVQDGSVQDEPAQAPAPETVSDPDVLHQVLTRLDDLDRRLGAEQERAQAREEVIAHQRAELDALRDERRGRHLRPLVVGLAKLRAELLEDADHAAADDASSARHRDTLTYYADSVASVLEGCGCEPVTVAVGDVFDASAHRVRRPVATGPESHGRVVAVLSEGWLERDSGRVLAPAGVAVGRHEPAQDTQVAGDTQDAAGDTQDQEVAHHA
;
A
#
# COMPACT_ATOMS: atom_id res chain seq x y z
N MET A 1 -105.67 45.08 -6.93
CA MET A 1 -106.55 44.00 -7.46
C MET A 1 -105.66 42.89 -7.73
N GLY A 2 -105.63 41.93 -7.02
CA GLY A 2 -106.19 40.76 -6.46
C GLY A 2 -105.22 40.11 -5.51
N ASP A 3 -105.70 40.04 -4.40
CA ASP A 3 -105.33 39.26 -3.26
C ASP A 3 -105.62 37.77 -3.54
N ASP A 4 -104.67 36.88 -3.23
CA ASP A 4 -104.99 35.45 -3.03
C ASP A 4 -104.02 34.88 -2.01
N GLY A 5 -104.51 34.94 -0.80
CA GLY A 5 -103.90 34.23 0.30
C GLY A 5 -103.97 32.72 0.18
N ARG A 6 -102.91 32.08 0.38
CA ARG A 6 -102.85 30.63 0.70
C ARG A 6 -102.19 30.44 2.07
N PRO A 7 -102.71 29.60 2.90
CA PRO A 7 -102.14 29.33 4.19
C PRO A 7 -100.91 28.42 4.08
N VAL A 8 -99.89 28.81 4.85
CA VAL A 8 -98.68 28.05 5.05
C VAL A 8 -99.02 26.81 5.92
N GLN A 9 -98.87 25.61 5.35
CA GLN A 9 -98.87 24.39 6.13
C GLN A 9 -97.53 24.22 6.82
N ASP A 10 -97.62 24.30 8.13
CA ASP A 10 -96.53 23.97 9.04
C ASP A 10 -96.25 22.43 8.97
N GLY A 11 -95.29 22.04 8.19
CA GLY A 11 -94.75 20.68 8.11
C GLY A 11 -93.56 20.55 9.03
N SER A 12 -93.80 20.13 10.26
CA SER A 12 -92.80 19.70 11.19
C SER A 12 -92.05 18.47 10.59
N VAL A 13 -90.94 18.73 9.97
CA VAL A 13 -89.94 17.67 9.59
C VAL A 13 -89.29 17.22 10.87
N GLN A 14 -89.69 16.08 11.37
CA GLN A 14 -88.95 15.35 12.40
C GLN A 14 -87.60 14.92 11.78
N ASP A 15 -86.57 15.64 12.21
CA ASP A 15 -85.15 15.27 11.92
C ASP A 15 -84.79 14.03 12.75
N GLU A 16 -84.97 12.87 12.13
CA GLU A 16 -84.49 11.58 12.66
C GLU A 16 -83.01 11.58 12.54
N PRO A 17 -82.18 11.48 13.64
CA PRO A 17 -80.74 11.43 13.51
C PRO A 17 -80.37 10.15 12.76
N ALA A 18 -79.82 10.32 11.57
CA ALA A 18 -79.17 9.23 10.82
C ALA A 18 -78.14 8.57 11.73
N GLN A 19 -78.48 7.39 12.22
CA GLN A 19 -77.52 6.51 12.89
C GLN A 19 -76.41 6.21 11.89
N ALA A 20 -75.20 6.79 12.15
CA ALA A 20 -74.01 6.38 11.47
C ALA A 20 -73.83 4.85 11.63
N PRO A 21 -73.54 4.10 10.55
CA PRO A 21 -73.31 2.67 10.66
C PRO A 21 -72.15 2.44 11.65
N ALA A 22 -72.42 1.72 12.70
CA ALA A 22 -71.39 1.25 13.61
C ALA A 22 -70.30 0.54 12.78
N PRO A 23 -69.01 0.74 13.11
CA PRO A 23 -67.94 0.05 12.42
C PRO A 23 -68.25 -1.47 12.56
N GLU A 24 -68.52 -2.11 11.41
CA GLU A 24 -68.62 -3.54 11.34
C GLU A 24 -67.30 -4.11 11.83
N THR A 25 -67.27 -4.54 13.08
CA THR A 25 -66.16 -5.35 13.60
C THR A 25 -66.16 -6.64 12.78
N VAL A 26 -65.17 -6.76 11.88
CA VAL A 26 -64.92 -7.98 11.14
C VAL A 26 -64.51 -9.05 12.18
N SER A 27 -65.47 -9.67 12.78
CA SER A 27 -65.35 -10.74 13.77
C SER A 27 -65.52 -12.12 13.15
N ASP A 28 -65.24 -12.23 11.86
CA ASP A 28 -65.21 -13.53 11.19
C ASP A 28 -63.83 -14.20 11.44
N PRO A 29 -63.73 -15.23 12.26
CA PRO A 29 -62.49 -15.93 12.59
C PRO A 29 -61.81 -16.48 11.34
N ASP A 30 -62.50 -16.79 10.26
CA ASP A 30 -61.96 -17.26 9.01
C ASP A 30 -61.17 -16.17 8.26
N VAL A 31 -61.72 -14.94 8.28
CA VAL A 31 -61.05 -13.79 7.67
C VAL A 31 -59.77 -13.40 8.43
N LEU A 32 -59.80 -13.46 9.76
CA LEU A 32 -58.63 -13.21 10.60
C LEU A 32 -57.56 -14.28 10.35
N HIS A 33 -57.93 -15.53 10.28
CA HIS A 33 -57.00 -16.64 9.98
C HIS A 33 -56.36 -16.48 8.58
N GLN A 34 -57.15 -16.09 7.58
CA GLN A 34 -56.65 -15.84 6.23
C GLN A 34 -55.68 -14.67 6.17
N VAL A 35 -55.94 -13.58 6.93
CA VAL A 35 -55.02 -12.44 7.01
C VAL A 35 -53.72 -12.83 7.68
N LEU A 36 -53.73 -13.53 8.79
CA LEU A 36 -52.56 -14.03 9.48
C LEU A 36 -51.69 -14.94 8.57
N THR A 37 -52.35 -15.86 7.88
CA THR A 37 -51.63 -16.74 6.93
C THR A 37 -50.95 -15.96 5.80
N ARG A 38 -51.59 -14.90 5.29
CA ARG A 38 -50.98 -14.02 4.29
C ARG A 38 -49.84 -13.18 4.84
N LEU A 39 -49.94 -12.70 6.07
CA LEU A 39 -48.84 -11.99 6.75
C LEU A 39 -47.63 -12.88 6.94
N ASP A 40 -47.83 -14.11 7.40
CA ASP A 40 -46.73 -15.10 7.53
C ASP A 40 -46.06 -15.42 6.19
N ASP A 41 -46.84 -15.50 5.09
CA ASP A 41 -46.27 -15.68 3.75
C ASP A 41 -45.48 -14.49 3.26
N LEU A 42 -45.97 -13.26 3.54
CA LEU A 42 -45.26 -12.03 3.23
C LEU A 42 -43.98 -11.92 4.04
N ASP A 43 -44.00 -12.21 5.32
CA ASP A 43 -42.79 -12.19 6.18
C ASP A 43 -41.74 -13.18 5.68
N ARG A 44 -42.14 -14.40 5.30
CA ARG A 44 -41.23 -15.39 4.71
C ARG A 44 -40.64 -14.91 3.39
N ARG A 45 -41.44 -14.29 2.52
CA ARG A 45 -40.94 -13.72 1.24
C ARG A 45 -40.01 -12.57 1.48
N LEU A 46 -40.34 -11.69 2.41
CA LEU A 46 -39.51 -10.54 2.76
C LEU A 46 -38.14 -10.98 3.33
N GLY A 47 -38.16 -11.97 4.24
CA GLY A 47 -36.94 -12.57 4.77
C GLY A 47 -36.06 -13.18 3.67
N ALA A 48 -36.64 -13.95 2.75
CA ALA A 48 -35.91 -14.52 1.64
C ALA A 48 -35.34 -13.44 0.67
N GLU A 49 -36.06 -12.34 0.45
CA GLU A 49 -35.55 -11.22 -0.36
C GLU A 49 -34.43 -10.44 0.35
N GLN A 50 -34.55 -10.27 1.68
CA GLN A 50 -33.46 -9.66 2.47
C GLN A 50 -32.19 -10.49 2.45
N GLU A 51 -32.30 -11.82 2.63
CA GLU A 51 -31.13 -12.72 2.50
C GLU A 51 -30.48 -12.65 1.11
N ARG A 52 -31.29 -12.62 0.05
CA ARG A 52 -30.77 -12.47 -1.32
C ARG A 52 -30.13 -11.10 -1.56
N ALA A 53 -30.70 -10.02 -0.96
CA ALA A 53 -30.15 -8.67 -1.04
C ALA A 53 -28.78 -8.62 -0.34
N GLN A 54 -28.69 -9.16 0.87
CA GLN A 54 -27.44 -9.27 1.62
C GLN A 54 -26.36 -10.05 0.84
N ALA A 55 -26.71 -11.24 0.33
CA ALA A 55 -25.77 -12.03 -0.45
C ALA A 55 -25.27 -11.27 -1.71
N ARG A 56 -26.15 -10.50 -2.36
CA ARG A 56 -25.75 -9.65 -3.50
C ARG A 56 -24.82 -8.51 -3.10
N GLU A 57 -25.07 -7.86 -1.96
CA GLU A 57 -24.21 -6.81 -1.43
C GLU A 57 -22.83 -7.33 -1.07
N GLU A 58 -22.74 -8.51 -0.45
CA GLU A 58 -21.45 -9.17 -0.15
C GLU A 58 -20.66 -9.48 -1.42
N VAL A 59 -21.31 -10.00 -2.46
CA VAL A 59 -20.66 -10.26 -3.76
C VAL A 59 -20.17 -8.96 -4.39
N ILE A 60 -21.00 -7.91 -4.38
CA ILE A 60 -20.62 -6.60 -4.93
C ILE A 60 -19.43 -6.00 -4.16
N ALA A 61 -19.45 -6.08 -2.82
CA ALA A 61 -18.35 -5.60 -1.99
C ALA A 61 -17.06 -6.35 -2.28
N HIS A 62 -17.13 -7.67 -2.39
CA HIS A 62 -15.98 -8.51 -2.76
C HIS A 62 -15.41 -8.16 -4.14
N GLN A 63 -16.28 -8.06 -5.15
CA GLN A 63 -15.86 -7.72 -6.52
C GLN A 63 -15.24 -6.31 -6.61
N ARG A 64 -15.76 -5.33 -5.84
CA ARG A 64 -15.17 -3.99 -5.77
C ARG A 64 -13.76 -4.04 -5.17
N ALA A 65 -13.59 -4.74 -4.05
CA ALA A 65 -12.29 -4.90 -3.43
C ALA A 65 -11.28 -5.58 -4.37
N GLU A 66 -11.70 -6.61 -5.12
CA GLU A 66 -10.87 -7.28 -6.10
C GLU A 66 -10.48 -6.36 -7.28
N LEU A 67 -11.44 -5.59 -7.80
CA LEU A 67 -11.18 -4.63 -8.87
C LEU A 67 -10.23 -3.52 -8.43
N ASP A 68 -10.35 -3.03 -7.20
CA ASP A 68 -9.47 -1.99 -6.68
C ASP A 68 -8.06 -2.56 -6.46
N ALA A 69 -7.92 -3.77 -5.92
CA ALA A 69 -6.63 -4.45 -5.82
C ALA A 69 -5.94 -4.65 -7.18
N LEU A 70 -6.70 -5.07 -8.21
CA LEU A 70 -6.18 -5.23 -9.57
C LEU A 70 -5.78 -3.89 -10.23
N ARG A 71 -6.52 -2.81 -9.95
CA ARG A 71 -6.18 -1.46 -10.43
C ARG A 71 -4.90 -0.95 -9.80
N ASP A 72 -4.74 -1.16 -8.50
CA ASP A 72 -3.55 -0.75 -7.76
C ASP A 72 -2.32 -1.54 -8.19
N GLU A 73 -2.47 -2.85 -8.40
CA GLU A 73 -1.40 -3.68 -8.96
C GLU A 73 -0.99 -3.24 -10.36
N ARG A 74 -1.97 -2.91 -11.23
CA ARG A 74 -1.70 -2.42 -12.59
C ARG A 74 -1.01 -1.06 -12.55
N ARG A 75 -1.49 -0.12 -11.72
CA ARG A 75 -0.87 1.20 -11.53
C ARG A 75 0.57 1.04 -11.10
N GLY A 76 0.83 0.23 -10.08
CA GLY A 76 2.18 -0.01 -9.59
C GLY A 76 3.11 -0.65 -10.63
N ARG A 77 2.61 -1.54 -11.48
CA ARG A 77 3.41 -2.12 -12.57
C ARG A 77 3.84 -1.09 -13.61
N HIS A 78 2.99 -0.13 -13.95
CA HIS A 78 3.31 0.92 -14.91
C HIS A 78 4.14 2.05 -14.32
N LEU A 79 3.88 2.46 -13.09
CA LEU A 79 4.60 3.55 -12.44
C LEU A 79 6.00 3.15 -11.98
N ARG A 80 6.18 1.90 -11.54
CA ARG A 80 7.47 1.45 -11.00
C ARG A 80 8.66 1.70 -11.92
N PRO A 81 8.65 1.37 -13.22
CA PRO A 81 9.79 1.65 -14.10
C PRO A 81 10.09 3.15 -14.22
N LEU A 82 9.06 3.99 -14.25
CA LEU A 82 9.20 5.44 -14.31
C LEU A 82 9.80 6.00 -13.01
N VAL A 83 9.27 5.58 -11.86
CA VAL A 83 9.79 5.97 -10.54
C VAL A 83 11.25 5.53 -10.38
N VAL A 84 11.59 4.29 -10.75
CA VAL A 84 12.97 3.81 -10.71
C VAL A 84 13.88 4.62 -11.64
N GLY A 85 13.41 4.97 -12.84
CA GLY A 85 14.16 5.81 -13.78
C GLY A 85 14.40 7.22 -13.25
N LEU A 86 13.36 7.86 -12.71
CA LEU A 86 13.47 9.20 -12.11
C LEU A 86 14.31 9.22 -10.84
N ALA A 87 14.17 8.21 -9.97
CA ALA A 87 14.99 8.08 -8.77
C ALA A 87 16.48 7.91 -9.12
N LYS A 88 16.77 7.13 -10.18
CA LYS A 88 18.14 6.98 -10.69
C LYS A 88 18.67 8.28 -11.24
N LEU A 89 17.90 8.99 -12.09
CA LEU A 89 18.29 10.27 -12.63
C LEU A 89 18.58 11.29 -11.52
N ARG A 90 17.72 11.35 -10.50
CA ARG A 90 17.95 12.22 -9.34
C ARG A 90 19.26 11.90 -8.63
N ALA A 91 19.54 10.62 -8.39
CA ALA A 91 20.76 10.19 -7.75
C ALA A 91 22.01 10.57 -8.57
N GLU A 92 21.96 10.41 -9.89
CA GLU A 92 23.06 10.82 -10.82
C GLU A 92 23.27 12.33 -10.78
N LEU A 93 22.19 13.14 -10.81
CA LEU A 93 22.29 14.61 -10.72
C LEU A 93 22.93 15.06 -9.40
N LEU A 94 22.60 14.42 -8.27
CA LEU A 94 23.20 14.73 -6.98
C LEU A 94 24.67 14.27 -6.89
N GLU A 95 25.00 13.10 -7.44
CA GLU A 95 26.37 12.61 -7.52
C GLU A 95 27.24 13.55 -8.38
N ASP A 96 26.74 14.00 -9.54
CA ASP A 96 27.42 14.98 -10.39
C ASP A 96 27.57 16.34 -9.70
N ALA A 97 26.55 16.76 -8.93
CA ALA A 97 26.62 17.97 -8.12
C ALA A 97 27.72 17.90 -7.04
N ASP A 98 27.85 16.73 -6.38
CA ASP A 98 28.88 16.50 -5.38
C ASP A 98 30.31 16.45 -5.99
N HIS A 99 30.41 15.93 -7.22
CA HIS A 99 31.69 15.89 -7.96
C HIS A 99 32.06 17.25 -8.60
N ALA A 100 31.10 18.15 -8.77
CA ALA A 100 31.40 19.49 -9.25
C ALA A 100 32.27 20.24 -8.23
N ALA A 101 33.56 20.24 -8.48
CA ALA A 101 34.55 20.84 -7.56
C ALA A 101 34.15 22.27 -7.16
N ALA A 102 34.32 22.59 -5.88
CA ALA A 102 33.93 23.86 -5.31
C ALA A 102 34.94 25.01 -5.64
N ASP A 103 35.85 24.78 -6.57
CA ASP A 103 37.07 25.57 -6.71
C ASP A 103 36.87 26.92 -7.41
N ASP A 104 35.74 27.10 -8.12
CA ASP A 104 35.41 28.37 -8.74
C ASP A 104 33.92 28.70 -8.78
N ALA A 105 33.55 29.94 -9.10
CA ALA A 105 32.18 30.41 -9.18
C ALA A 105 31.38 29.75 -10.32
N SER A 106 32.04 29.15 -11.32
CA SER A 106 31.38 28.41 -12.41
C SER A 106 30.96 27.05 -11.94
N SER A 107 31.83 26.35 -11.22
CA SER A 107 31.55 25.04 -10.62
C SER A 107 30.46 25.12 -9.56
N ALA A 108 30.43 26.18 -8.75
CA ALA A 108 29.36 26.43 -7.79
C ALA A 108 27.98 26.59 -8.47
N ARG A 109 27.90 27.38 -9.54
CA ARG A 109 26.66 27.57 -10.32
C ARG A 109 26.23 26.26 -10.99
N HIS A 110 27.16 25.46 -11.47
CA HIS A 110 26.86 24.16 -12.07
C HIS A 110 26.28 23.22 -11.05
N ARG A 111 26.85 23.13 -9.84
CA ARG A 111 26.31 22.37 -8.73
C ARG A 111 24.88 22.80 -8.37
N ASP A 112 24.66 24.11 -8.20
CA ASP A 112 23.34 24.66 -7.88
C ASP A 112 22.31 24.29 -8.95
N THR A 113 22.71 24.30 -10.22
CA THR A 113 21.84 23.91 -11.34
C THR A 113 21.47 22.41 -11.28
N LEU A 114 22.44 21.54 -11.02
CA LEU A 114 22.22 20.10 -10.89
C LEU A 114 21.32 19.79 -9.70
N THR A 115 21.57 20.42 -8.55
CA THR A 115 20.71 20.29 -7.36
C THR A 115 19.29 20.75 -7.65
N TYR A 116 19.11 21.88 -8.32
CA TYR A 116 17.78 22.37 -8.72
C TYR A 116 17.03 21.36 -9.61
N TYR A 117 17.71 20.73 -10.57
CA TYR A 117 17.07 19.67 -11.39
C TYR A 117 16.76 18.43 -10.57
N ALA A 118 17.64 18.02 -9.65
CA ALA A 118 17.37 16.90 -8.74
C ALA A 118 16.14 17.15 -7.87
N ASP A 119 15.96 18.38 -7.35
CA ASP A 119 14.79 18.76 -6.56
C ASP A 119 13.51 18.85 -7.43
N SER A 120 13.65 19.26 -8.68
CA SER A 120 12.54 19.24 -9.63
C SER A 120 12.07 17.81 -9.90
N VAL A 121 12.99 16.85 -10.02
CA VAL A 121 12.66 15.42 -10.16
C VAL A 121 11.98 14.91 -8.89
N ALA A 122 12.44 15.29 -7.69
CA ALA A 122 11.78 14.94 -6.43
C ALA A 122 10.33 15.44 -6.39
N SER A 123 10.10 16.70 -6.78
CA SER A 123 8.75 17.29 -6.84
C SER A 123 7.82 16.54 -7.80
N VAL A 124 8.34 16.05 -8.92
CA VAL A 124 7.56 15.21 -9.86
C VAL A 124 7.19 13.87 -9.20
N LEU A 125 8.13 13.23 -8.52
CA LEU A 125 7.87 11.97 -7.80
C LEU A 125 6.82 12.16 -6.71
N GLU A 126 6.92 13.23 -5.91
CA GLU A 126 5.93 13.59 -4.89
C GLU A 126 4.55 13.87 -5.50
N GLY A 127 4.51 14.58 -6.63
CA GLY A 127 3.28 14.84 -7.40
C GLY A 127 2.63 13.56 -7.95
N CYS A 128 3.42 12.50 -8.18
CA CYS A 128 2.94 11.18 -8.55
C CYS A 128 2.48 10.32 -7.36
N GLY A 129 2.44 10.88 -6.13
CA GLY A 129 2.05 10.18 -4.91
C GLY A 129 3.16 9.31 -4.33
N CYS A 130 4.42 9.58 -4.67
CA CYS A 130 5.55 8.92 -4.05
C CYS A 130 6.09 9.75 -2.89
N GLU A 131 6.77 9.10 -1.95
CA GLU A 131 7.51 9.76 -0.87
C GLU A 131 8.85 9.07 -0.64
N PRO A 132 9.85 9.79 -0.11
CA PRO A 132 11.15 9.20 0.14
C PRO A 132 11.10 8.14 1.23
N VAL A 133 11.83 7.06 1.04
CA VAL A 133 12.04 6.02 2.06
C VAL A 133 12.90 6.62 3.16
N THR A 134 12.38 6.62 4.39
CA THR A 134 13.14 7.06 5.55
C THR A 134 14.21 6.03 5.89
N VAL A 135 15.48 6.42 5.82
CA VAL A 135 16.61 5.59 6.21
C VAL A 135 17.69 6.47 6.83
N ALA A 136 18.27 6.05 7.93
CA ALA A 136 19.34 6.74 8.64
C ALA A 136 20.58 5.85 8.81
N VAL A 137 21.73 6.49 8.98
CA VAL A 137 22.96 5.80 9.36
C VAL A 137 22.78 5.18 10.73
N GLY A 138 23.12 3.90 10.86
CA GLY A 138 22.92 3.09 12.06
C GLY A 138 21.67 2.20 12.03
N ASP A 139 20.74 2.43 11.11
CA ASP A 139 19.57 1.57 10.94
C ASP A 139 19.97 0.14 10.57
N VAL A 140 19.14 -0.82 10.97
CA VAL A 140 19.31 -2.21 10.54
C VAL A 140 18.96 -2.29 9.04
N PHE A 141 19.78 -3.01 8.28
CA PHE A 141 19.51 -3.24 6.87
C PHE A 141 18.20 -4.03 6.67
N ASP A 142 17.30 -3.46 5.89
CA ASP A 142 16.04 -4.08 5.48
C ASP A 142 16.02 -4.28 3.95
N ALA A 143 16.04 -5.54 3.51
CA ALA A 143 16.04 -5.89 2.09
C ALA A 143 14.77 -5.47 1.34
N SER A 144 13.67 -5.20 2.03
CA SER A 144 12.42 -4.70 1.42
C SER A 144 12.48 -3.22 1.06
N ALA A 145 13.23 -2.43 1.83
CA ALA A 145 13.35 -0.97 1.68
C ALA A 145 14.71 -0.50 1.18
N HIS A 146 15.75 -1.30 1.37
CA HIS A 146 17.13 -0.93 1.09
C HIS A 146 17.77 -1.86 0.05
N ARG A 147 18.70 -1.29 -0.72
CA ARG A 147 19.57 -2.02 -1.66
C ARG A 147 21.03 -1.77 -1.32
N VAL A 148 21.77 -2.85 -1.02
CA VAL A 148 23.22 -2.73 -0.83
C VAL A 148 23.87 -2.32 -2.14
N ARG A 149 24.53 -1.15 -2.14
CA ARG A 149 25.37 -0.67 -3.24
C ARG A 149 26.81 -1.10 -3.06
N ARG A 150 27.30 -1.06 -1.83
CA ARG A 150 28.63 -1.55 -1.48
C ARG A 150 28.67 -2.03 -0.02
N PRO A 151 29.40 -3.09 0.27
CA PRO A 151 29.78 -3.42 1.65
C PRO A 151 30.95 -2.53 2.09
N VAL A 152 31.00 -2.21 3.38
CA VAL A 152 32.08 -1.45 4.02
C VAL A 152 32.62 -2.28 5.18
N ALA A 153 33.93 -2.48 5.23
CA ALA A 153 34.54 -3.18 6.36
C ALA A 153 34.34 -2.36 7.65
N THR A 154 33.78 -2.99 8.67
CA THR A 154 33.43 -2.35 9.95
C THR A 154 33.68 -3.28 11.12
N GLY A 155 33.65 -2.72 12.34
CA GLY A 155 33.63 -3.52 13.56
C GLY A 155 32.32 -4.35 13.70
N PRO A 156 32.30 -5.28 14.66
CA PRO A 156 31.14 -6.18 14.87
C PRO A 156 29.85 -5.41 15.21
N GLU A 157 29.95 -4.24 15.83
CA GLU A 157 28.80 -3.41 16.25
C GLU A 157 28.01 -2.82 15.05
N SER A 158 28.67 -2.62 13.91
CA SER A 158 28.07 -2.08 12.69
C SER A 158 27.76 -3.16 11.64
N HIS A 159 27.95 -4.43 11.96
CA HIS A 159 27.62 -5.52 11.05
C HIS A 159 26.12 -5.57 10.76
N GLY A 160 25.76 -5.58 9.47
CA GLY A 160 24.37 -5.60 9.02
C GLY A 160 23.63 -4.28 9.19
N ARG A 161 24.34 -3.19 9.54
CA ARG A 161 23.75 -1.85 9.67
C ARG A 161 24.12 -0.95 8.48
N VAL A 162 23.26 0.04 8.24
CA VAL A 162 23.52 1.10 7.27
C VAL A 162 24.64 2.00 7.80
N VAL A 163 25.74 2.10 7.06
CA VAL A 163 26.87 2.97 7.40
C VAL A 163 26.89 4.25 6.58
N ALA A 164 26.23 4.25 5.42
CA ALA A 164 25.99 5.44 4.63
C ALA A 164 24.76 5.26 3.74
N VAL A 165 24.02 6.34 3.50
CA VAL A 165 22.95 6.43 2.49
C VAL A 165 23.58 7.00 1.24
N LEU A 166 23.52 6.25 0.14
CA LEU A 166 24.16 6.61 -1.13
C LEU A 166 23.16 7.15 -2.16
N SER A 167 21.91 6.72 -2.08
CA SER A 167 20.81 7.26 -2.88
C SER A 167 19.49 7.08 -2.16
N GLU A 168 18.57 8.03 -2.34
CA GLU A 168 17.24 7.96 -1.78
C GLU A 168 16.43 6.84 -2.42
N GLY A 169 15.60 6.19 -1.61
CA GLY A 169 14.55 5.29 -2.06
C GLY A 169 13.22 6.02 -2.16
N TRP A 170 12.26 5.41 -2.85
CA TRP A 170 10.92 5.97 -3.05
C TRP A 170 9.87 4.90 -2.84
N LEU A 171 8.83 5.25 -2.09
CA LEU A 171 7.67 4.38 -1.84
C LEU A 171 6.38 5.07 -2.32
N GLU A 172 5.37 4.30 -2.60
CA GLU A 172 4.03 4.77 -2.90
C GLU A 172 3.33 5.14 -1.60
N ARG A 173 2.89 6.40 -1.46
CA ARG A 173 2.34 6.95 -0.22
C ARG A 173 1.13 6.17 0.29
N ASP A 174 0.20 5.85 -0.62
CA ASP A 174 -1.09 5.26 -0.25
C ASP A 174 -0.96 3.80 0.22
N SER A 175 -0.04 3.04 -0.38
CA SER A 175 0.15 1.61 -0.08
C SER A 175 1.36 1.32 0.80
N GLY A 176 2.27 2.28 0.99
CA GLY A 176 3.56 2.08 1.66
C GLY A 176 4.51 1.16 0.89
N ARG A 177 4.17 0.81 -0.36
CA ARG A 177 4.96 -0.11 -1.16
C ARG A 177 6.21 0.55 -1.72
N VAL A 178 7.38 -0.02 -1.46
CA VAL A 178 8.64 0.46 -2.02
C VAL A 178 8.68 0.22 -3.53
N LEU A 179 8.78 1.32 -4.29
CA LEU A 179 8.90 1.31 -5.74
C LEU A 179 10.38 1.32 -6.16
N ALA A 180 11.20 2.13 -5.50
CA ALA A 180 12.65 2.19 -5.68
C ALA A 180 13.31 2.08 -4.29
N PRO A 181 14.08 1.03 -3.99
CA PRO A 181 14.75 0.90 -2.69
C PRO A 181 15.88 1.92 -2.55
N ALA A 182 16.11 2.40 -1.32
CA ALA A 182 17.23 3.27 -0.99
C ALA A 182 18.57 2.55 -1.19
N GLY A 183 19.50 3.20 -1.86
CA GLY A 183 20.85 2.67 -2.06
C GLY A 183 21.71 2.96 -0.83
N VAL A 184 22.21 1.91 -0.17
CA VAL A 184 22.96 2.05 1.07
C VAL A 184 24.31 1.33 1.02
N ALA A 185 25.27 1.82 1.81
CA ALA A 185 26.45 1.07 2.20
C ALA A 185 26.17 0.34 3.50
N VAL A 186 26.51 -0.94 3.58
CA VAL A 186 26.23 -1.79 4.75
C VAL A 186 27.52 -2.26 5.38
N GLY A 187 27.59 -2.18 6.69
CA GLY A 187 28.73 -2.67 7.47
C GLY A 187 28.86 -4.19 7.37
N ARG A 188 30.06 -4.65 7.04
CA ARG A 188 30.43 -6.05 7.03
C ARG A 188 31.61 -6.28 7.96
N HIS A 189 31.39 -7.05 9.01
CA HIS A 189 32.47 -7.51 9.86
C HIS A 189 33.04 -8.81 9.28
N GLU A 190 34.29 -8.79 8.88
CA GLU A 190 35.06 -10.00 8.60
C GLU A 190 35.89 -10.30 9.84
N PRO A 191 35.57 -11.40 10.57
CA PRO A 191 36.43 -11.82 11.67
C PRO A 191 37.84 -12.09 11.09
N ALA A 192 38.87 -11.56 11.75
CA ALA A 192 40.24 -11.85 11.38
C ALA A 192 40.41 -13.37 11.33
N GLN A 193 40.73 -13.91 10.14
CA GLN A 193 41.15 -15.29 10.04
C GLN A 193 42.43 -15.38 10.84
N ASP A 194 42.39 -16.06 11.98
CA ASP A 194 43.59 -16.52 12.66
C ASP A 194 44.37 -17.33 11.65
N THR A 195 45.40 -16.71 11.08
CA THR A 195 46.41 -17.43 10.31
C THR A 195 47.07 -18.32 11.33
N GLN A 196 46.57 -19.55 11.48
CA GLN A 196 47.32 -20.63 12.13
C GLN A 196 48.60 -20.77 11.31
N VAL A 197 49.67 -20.14 11.79
CA VAL A 197 51.02 -20.46 11.42
C VAL A 197 51.25 -21.89 11.94
N ALA A 198 51.03 -22.86 11.08
CA ALA A 198 51.52 -24.20 11.31
C ALA A 198 53.04 -24.08 11.44
N GLY A 199 53.50 -24.11 12.71
CA GLY A 199 54.92 -24.21 13.03
C GLY A 199 55.44 -25.55 12.45
N ASP A 200 56.16 -25.43 11.38
CA ASP A 200 57.02 -26.53 10.87
C ASP A 200 58.12 -26.76 11.92
N THR A 201 57.92 -27.80 12.69
CA THR A 201 58.99 -28.39 13.51
C THR A 201 59.85 -29.24 12.52
N GLN A 202 60.91 -28.61 12.06
CA GLN A 202 62.01 -29.30 11.44
C GLN A 202 62.70 -30.14 12.52
N ASP A 203 62.57 -31.44 12.43
CA ASP A 203 63.48 -32.38 13.09
C ASP A 203 64.45 -32.99 12.06
N ALA A 204 65.68 -32.67 12.27
CA ALA A 204 66.84 -33.16 11.52
C ALA A 204 67.18 -34.60 11.90
N ALA A 205 67.42 -35.39 10.92
CA ALA A 205 68.45 -36.49 11.00
C ALA A 205 68.62 -37.08 9.58
N GLY A 206 69.70 -36.85 8.95
CA GLY A 206 70.90 -37.72 8.89
C GLY A 206 70.74 -38.80 7.82
N ASP A 207 71.48 -38.70 6.87
CA ASP A 207 72.56 -39.66 6.49
C ASP A 207 72.68 -39.92 4.97
N THR A 208 73.77 -39.51 4.45
CA THR A 208 74.77 -40.12 3.60
C THR A 208 74.39 -41.12 2.50
N GLN A 209 75.06 -40.88 1.41
CA GLN A 209 75.62 -41.75 0.35
C GLN A 209 74.98 -41.63 -1.04
N ASP A 210 75.67 -40.97 -1.90
CA ASP A 210 76.73 -41.49 -2.80
C ASP A 210 76.23 -42.18 -4.07
N GLN A 211 76.94 -41.81 -5.12
CA GLN A 211 77.09 -42.46 -6.43
C GLN A 211 76.10 -42.06 -7.52
N GLU A 212 76.61 -41.39 -8.42
CA GLU A 212 77.58 -41.66 -9.53
C GLU A 212 76.87 -41.89 -10.88
N VAL A 213 77.31 -41.11 -11.78
CA VAL A 213 77.64 -41.34 -13.17
C VAL A 213 76.58 -41.58 -14.24
N ALA A 214 76.68 -40.69 -15.15
CA ALA A 214 76.86 -40.89 -16.60
C ALA A 214 75.68 -41.01 -17.56
N HIS A 215 75.82 -40.17 -18.49
CA HIS A 215 75.82 -40.36 -19.96
C HIS A 215 74.50 -40.40 -20.76
N HIS A 216 74.61 -39.56 -21.72
CA HIS A 216 74.19 -39.65 -23.14
C HIS A 216 72.69 -39.42 -23.45
N ALA A 217 72.33 -38.49 -24.20
CA ALA A 217 72.60 -38.07 -25.57
C ALA A 217 71.84 -36.82 -25.84
#